data_a2f4cec18e3d016591b5e6e5da7b409c
#
_entry.id   a2f4cec18e3d016591b5e6e5da7b409c
#
_cell.length_a   1.000
_cell.length_b   1.000
_cell.length_c   1.000
_cell.angle_alpha   90.00
_cell.angle_beta   90.00
_cell.angle_gamma   90.00
#
_symmetry.space_group_name_H-M   'P 1'
#
loop_
_entity.id
_entity.type
_entity.pdbx_description
1 polymer ?
#
loop_
_entity_poly.entity_id
_entity_poly.type
_entity_poly.pdbx_seq_one_letter_code
_entity_poly.pdbx_strand_id
1 'polypeptide(L)'
;MDDKSIIREMQSKATLASIEVKEAGEVSDVLHIKAYACAFGNVDSWGDIIVPTACDKFLASEDFKRMALCYQHDTREVIGVINDAGVDEKGMWIEADVLPTTTGKDVQTLIKAGAIKEFSIGYFADEYHFEKREGYMNEIRILDAITIVEVSPVTRAANDKAVLIDAKAEPQETINPII
;
A
#
# COMPACT_ATOMS: atom_id res chain seq x y z
N MET A 1 -17.44 -26.69 -7.49
CA MET A 1 -16.11 -26.28 -7.00
C MET A 1 -16.13 -24.75 -6.98
N ASP A 2 -15.90 -24.18 -5.82
CA ASP A 2 -16.09 -22.76 -5.57
C ASP A 2 -14.92 -21.97 -6.21
N ASP A 3 -15.20 -20.88 -6.92
CA ASP A 3 -14.22 -20.05 -7.64
C ASP A 3 -13.06 -19.57 -6.73
N LYS A 4 -13.35 -19.42 -5.44
CA LYS A 4 -12.35 -19.08 -4.41
C LYS A 4 -11.29 -20.16 -4.19
N SER A 5 -11.61 -21.44 -4.41
CA SER A 5 -10.65 -22.54 -4.24
C SER A 5 -9.64 -22.57 -5.39
N ILE A 6 -10.07 -22.18 -6.59
CA ILE A 6 -9.22 -22.14 -7.79
C ILE A 6 -8.20 -21.01 -7.70
N ILE A 7 -8.63 -19.85 -7.22
CA ILE A 7 -7.74 -18.68 -7.02
C ILE A 7 -6.68 -18.97 -5.95
N ARG A 8 -7.08 -19.63 -4.85
CA ARG A 8 -6.15 -20.03 -3.78
C ARG A 8 -5.14 -21.08 -4.23
N GLU A 9 -5.56 -22.02 -5.09
CA GLU A 9 -4.69 -23.08 -5.62
C GLU A 9 -3.69 -22.57 -6.66
N MET A 10 -4.06 -21.55 -7.46
CA MET A 10 -3.14 -20.86 -8.38
C MET A 10 -2.10 -20.02 -7.64
N GLN A 11 -2.43 -19.44 -6.50
CA GLN A 11 -1.50 -18.63 -5.70
C GLN A 11 -0.49 -19.48 -4.91
N SER A 12 -0.82 -20.75 -4.56
CA SER A 12 0.06 -21.62 -3.79
C SER A 12 1.21 -22.26 -4.59
N LYS A 13 1.24 -22.11 -5.91
CA LYS A 13 2.27 -22.68 -6.79
C LYS A 13 3.31 -21.68 -7.32
N ALA A 14 3.28 -20.42 -6.89
CA ALA A 14 4.36 -19.50 -7.16
C ALA A 14 5.55 -19.86 -6.26
N THR A 15 6.41 -20.76 -6.75
CA THR A 15 7.71 -20.98 -6.13
C THR A 15 8.46 -19.65 -6.21
N LEU A 16 8.78 -19.04 -5.06
CA LEU A 16 9.72 -17.95 -4.99
C LEU A 16 11.08 -18.45 -5.51
N ALA A 17 11.34 -18.25 -6.79
CA ALA A 17 12.69 -18.35 -7.30
C ALA A 17 13.48 -17.27 -6.57
N SER A 18 14.50 -17.66 -5.80
CA SER A 18 15.45 -16.71 -5.23
C SER A 18 16.18 -16.07 -6.40
N ILE A 19 15.85 -14.82 -6.70
CA ILE A 19 16.61 -14.01 -7.65
C ILE A 19 17.83 -13.52 -6.88
N GLU A 20 19.01 -14.05 -7.20
CA GLU A 20 20.26 -13.42 -6.77
C GLU A 20 20.41 -12.09 -7.53
N VAL A 21 20.04 -11.00 -6.90
CA VAL A 21 20.35 -9.67 -7.41
C VAL A 21 21.84 -9.44 -7.11
N LYS A 22 22.70 -9.50 -8.13
CA LYS A 22 24.05 -8.92 -8.03
C LYS A 22 23.87 -7.44 -7.73
N GLU A 23 24.66 -6.91 -6.80
CA GLU A 23 24.60 -5.51 -6.35
C GLU A 23 24.26 -4.58 -7.54
N ALA A 24 23.04 -4.15 -7.61
CA ALA A 24 22.66 -3.06 -8.48
C ALA A 24 23.24 -1.80 -7.82
N GLY A 25 23.96 -1.00 -8.59
CA GLY A 25 24.41 0.31 -8.12
C GLY A 25 23.23 1.11 -7.58
N GLU A 26 23.47 2.04 -6.69
CA GLU A 26 22.45 2.91 -6.10
C GLU A 26 21.54 3.48 -7.20
N VAL A 27 20.25 3.29 -7.06
CA VAL A 27 19.26 3.86 -7.99
C VAL A 27 19.11 5.33 -7.62
N SER A 28 19.66 6.23 -8.45
CA SER A 28 19.50 7.68 -8.28
C SER A 28 18.03 8.10 -8.48
N ASP A 29 17.63 9.22 -7.90
CA ASP A 29 16.31 9.83 -8.03
C ASP A 29 15.14 9.02 -7.40
N VAL A 30 15.38 8.30 -6.32
CA VAL A 30 14.34 7.66 -5.52
C VAL A 30 13.59 8.70 -4.70
N LEU A 31 12.28 8.54 -4.58
CA LEU A 31 11.47 9.31 -3.64
C LEU A 31 11.06 8.42 -2.47
N HIS A 32 11.62 8.68 -1.30
CA HIS A 32 11.19 8.03 -0.06
C HIS A 32 9.89 8.64 0.42
N ILE A 33 8.92 7.82 0.72
CA ILE A 33 7.62 8.25 1.24
C ILE A 33 7.28 7.52 2.54
N LYS A 34 6.53 8.21 3.39
CA LYS A 34 5.80 7.62 4.52
C LYS A 34 4.33 8.00 4.39
N ALA A 35 3.45 7.02 4.48
CA ALA A 35 2.01 7.24 4.29
C ALA A 35 1.18 6.29 5.17
N TYR A 36 -0.04 6.70 5.52
CA TYR A 36 -1.05 5.76 5.98
C TYR A 36 -1.62 5.03 4.78
N ALA A 37 -1.46 3.72 4.75
CA ALA A 37 -2.03 2.83 3.73
C ALA A 37 -3.54 2.67 3.92
N CYS A 38 -3.98 2.56 5.18
CA CYS A 38 -5.37 2.60 5.59
C CYS A 38 -5.51 3.24 6.96
N ALA A 39 -6.70 3.76 7.29
CA ALA A 39 -7.01 4.32 8.59
C ALA A 39 -8.04 3.47 9.34
N PHE A 40 -7.98 3.52 10.67
CA PHE A 40 -8.81 2.71 11.55
C PHE A 40 -10.02 3.47 12.08
N GLY A 41 -11.10 2.74 12.33
CA GLY A 41 -12.24 3.19 13.13
C GLY A 41 -13.23 4.12 12.44
N ASN A 42 -12.93 4.70 11.28
CA ASN A 42 -13.88 5.49 10.50
C ASN A 42 -14.53 4.65 9.39
N VAL A 43 -15.77 5.00 9.05
CA VAL A 43 -16.46 4.39 7.90
C VAL A 43 -15.88 4.98 6.63
N ASP A 44 -15.41 4.12 5.74
CA ASP A 44 -14.95 4.52 4.42
C ASP A 44 -16.09 4.67 3.40
N SER A 45 -15.77 5.03 2.14
CA SER A 45 -16.77 5.24 1.09
C SER A 45 -17.48 3.95 0.61
N TRP A 46 -16.97 2.78 0.98
CA TRP A 46 -17.56 1.47 0.69
C TRP A 46 -18.45 0.96 1.85
N GLY A 47 -18.50 1.69 2.97
CA GLY A 47 -19.21 1.27 4.16
C GLY A 47 -18.44 0.30 5.02
N ASP A 48 -17.11 0.32 4.95
CA ASP A 48 -16.22 -0.54 5.72
C ASP A 48 -15.57 0.24 6.88
N ILE A 49 -15.33 -0.48 7.97
CA ILE A 49 -14.47 -0.03 9.06
C ILE A 49 -13.38 -1.07 9.25
N ILE A 50 -12.13 -0.62 9.20
CA ILE A 50 -10.99 -1.45 9.57
C ILE A 50 -10.74 -1.26 11.07
N VAL A 51 -10.74 -2.36 11.84
CA VAL A 51 -10.41 -2.28 13.27
C VAL A 51 -8.89 -2.21 13.49
N PRO A 52 -8.40 -1.65 14.60
CA PRO A 52 -6.95 -1.49 14.85
C PRO A 52 -6.14 -2.78 14.77
N THR A 53 -6.75 -3.93 15.09
CA THR A 53 -6.08 -5.25 15.08
C THR A 53 -6.17 -5.98 13.74
N ALA A 54 -6.88 -5.41 12.75
CA ALA A 54 -7.16 -6.10 11.48
C ALA A 54 -5.90 -6.43 10.68
N CYS A 55 -4.81 -5.66 10.85
CA CYS A 55 -3.56 -5.85 10.14
C CYS A 55 -2.54 -6.72 10.90
N ASP A 56 -2.78 -7.07 12.17
CA ASP A 56 -1.78 -7.71 13.04
C ASP A 56 -1.30 -9.05 12.49
N LYS A 57 -2.23 -9.92 12.09
CA LYS A 57 -1.91 -11.24 11.53
C LYS A 57 -1.12 -11.12 10.22
N PHE A 58 -1.50 -10.18 9.38
CA PHE A 58 -0.83 -9.91 8.09
C PHE A 58 0.60 -9.42 8.31
N LEU A 59 0.81 -8.41 9.15
CA LEU A 59 2.12 -7.83 9.44
C LEU A 59 3.08 -8.85 10.09
N ALA A 60 2.54 -9.81 10.87
CA ALA A 60 3.32 -10.87 11.48
C ALA A 60 3.62 -12.05 10.51
N SER A 61 3.06 -12.05 9.31
CA SER A 61 3.18 -13.14 8.34
C SER A 61 4.27 -12.87 7.29
N GLU A 62 4.68 -13.92 6.56
CA GLU A 62 5.57 -13.77 5.39
C GLU A 62 4.88 -13.09 4.20
N ASP A 63 3.54 -13.02 4.18
CA ASP A 63 2.77 -12.37 3.11
C ASP A 63 2.98 -10.86 3.09
N PHE A 64 3.35 -10.26 4.22
CA PHE A 64 3.78 -8.86 4.28
C PHE A 64 4.88 -8.54 3.25
N LYS A 65 5.85 -9.42 3.08
CA LYS A 65 6.97 -9.24 2.12
C LYS A 65 6.55 -9.28 0.65
N ARG A 66 5.31 -9.67 0.38
CA ARG A 66 4.73 -9.77 -0.97
C ARG A 66 3.85 -8.57 -1.32
N MET A 67 3.65 -7.67 -0.37
CA MET A 67 2.87 -6.44 -0.57
C MET A 67 3.54 -5.54 -1.60
N ALA A 68 2.82 -5.17 -2.65
CA ALA A 68 3.35 -4.35 -3.74
C ALA A 68 3.03 -2.87 -3.55
N LEU A 69 3.94 -1.98 -3.98
CA LEU A 69 3.63 -0.56 -4.17
C LEU A 69 3.22 -0.35 -5.62
N CYS A 70 1.94 -0.11 -5.86
CA CYS A 70 1.37 0.06 -7.18
C CYS A 70 0.88 1.50 -7.40
N TYR A 71 0.30 1.80 -8.56
CA TYR A 71 -0.34 3.06 -8.87
C TYR A 71 -1.80 2.86 -9.26
N GLN A 72 -2.73 3.59 -8.62
CA GLN A 72 -4.17 3.57 -8.91
C GLN A 72 -4.79 2.16 -8.88
N HIS A 73 -4.33 1.28 -7.98
CA HIS A 73 -4.77 -0.12 -7.88
C HIS A 73 -4.48 -1.00 -9.12
N ASP A 74 -3.65 -0.51 -10.05
CA ASP A 74 -3.23 -1.35 -11.18
C ASP A 74 -1.99 -2.16 -10.80
N THR A 75 -2.18 -3.45 -10.54
CA THR A 75 -1.10 -4.36 -10.15
C THR A 75 -0.07 -4.61 -11.26
N ARG A 76 -0.30 -4.12 -12.48
CA ARG A 76 0.67 -4.11 -13.57
C ARG A 76 1.61 -2.90 -13.49
N GLU A 77 1.21 -1.86 -12.78
CA GLU A 77 1.94 -0.60 -12.58
C GLU A 77 2.61 -0.58 -11.22
N VAL A 78 3.61 -1.45 -11.04
CA VAL A 78 4.46 -1.45 -9.84
C VAL A 78 5.43 -0.26 -9.94
N ILE A 79 5.35 0.65 -8.98
CA ILE A 79 6.11 1.91 -8.98
C ILE A 79 7.25 1.93 -7.97
N GLY A 80 7.37 0.90 -7.12
CA GLY A 80 8.39 0.94 -6.08
C GLY A 80 8.38 -0.26 -5.13
N VAL A 81 9.01 -0.06 -3.98
CA VAL A 81 9.20 -1.08 -2.96
C VAL A 81 8.72 -0.55 -1.61
N ILE A 82 8.01 -1.38 -0.85
CA ILE A 82 7.65 -1.11 0.53
C ILE A 82 8.75 -1.70 1.41
N ASN A 83 9.43 -0.84 2.16
CA ASN A 83 10.59 -1.19 2.99
C ASN A 83 10.18 -1.56 4.41
N ASP A 84 9.16 -0.88 4.93
CA ASP A 84 8.68 -1.08 6.30
C ASP A 84 7.19 -0.76 6.40
N ALA A 85 6.52 -1.34 7.39
CA ALA A 85 5.15 -1.04 7.73
C ALA A 85 4.88 -1.33 9.21
N GLY A 86 3.90 -0.64 9.75
CA GLY A 86 3.47 -0.85 11.13
C GLY A 86 2.10 -0.24 11.36
N VAL A 87 1.64 -0.37 12.59
CA VAL A 87 0.36 0.20 13.01
C VAL A 87 0.56 1.19 14.15
N ASP A 88 -0.28 2.19 14.19
CA ASP A 88 -0.46 3.09 15.31
C ASP A 88 -1.97 3.31 15.56
N GLU A 89 -2.32 4.23 16.45
CA GLU A 89 -3.72 4.54 16.79
C GLU A 89 -4.55 5.12 15.63
N LYS A 90 -3.91 5.61 14.56
CA LYS A 90 -4.59 6.19 13.40
C LYS A 90 -4.82 5.18 12.28
N GLY A 91 -3.86 4.26 12.07
CA GLY A 91 -3.93 3.34 10.96
C GLY A 91 -2.69 2.48 10.77
N MET A 92 -2.67 1.76 9.65
CA MET A 92 -1.47 1.10 9.18
C MET A 92 -0.68 2.06 8.29
N TRP A 93 0.57 2.32 8.65
CA TRP A 93 1.51 3.13 7.88
C TRP A 93 2.50 2.25 7.13
N ILE A 94 3.04 2.80 6.04
CA ILE A 94 4.16 2.23 5.28
C ILE A 94 5.28 3.24 5.15
N GLU A 95 6.52 2.74 5.03
CA GLU A 95 7.68 3.43 4.48
C GLU A 95 8.05 2.76 3.17
N ALA A 96 8.18 3.52 2.10
CA ALA A 96 8.34 2.99 0.77
C ALA A 96 9.20 3.90 -0.12
N ASP A 97 9.78 3.28 -1.14
CA ASP A 97 10.60 3.93 -2.16
C ASP A 97 9.85 3.93 -3.49
N VAL A 98 9.50 5.11 -3.99
CA VAL A 98 9.00 5.26 -5.35
C VAL A 98 10.21 5.34 -6.29
N LEU A 99 10.38 4.30 -7.10
CA LEU A 99 11.51 4.15 -8.00
C LEU A 99 11.33 4.99 -9.28
N PRO A 100 12.42 5.43 -9.93
CA PRO A 100 12.38 6.27 -11.13
C PRO A 100 12.05 5.47 -12.41
N THR A 101 11.08 4.56 -12.35
CA THR A 101 10.46 3.95 -13.53
C THR A 101 9.70 5.02 -14.33
N THR A 102 9.20 4.74 -15.52
CA THR A 102 8.41 5.70 -16.30
C THR A 102 7.23 6.22 -15.50
N THR A 103 6.36 5.31 -15.04
CA THR A 103 5.20 5.65 -14.20
C THR A 103 5.63 6.20 -12.84
N GLY A 104 6.71 5.66 -12.25
CA GLY A 104 7.22 6.11 -10.96
C GLY A 104 7.68 7.57 -10.98
N LYS A 105 8.35 8.05 -12.04
CA LYS A 105 8.73 9.47 -12.21
C LYS A 105 7.51 10.39 -12.28
N ASP A 106 6.48 9.99 -12.99
CA ASP A 106 5.23 10.72 -13.07
C ASP A 106 4.58 10.81 -11.69
N VAL A 107 4.51 9.69 -10.97
CA VAL A 107 3.95 9.63 -9.60
C VAL A 107 4.77 10.46 -8.62
N GLN A 108 6.11 10.39 -8.68
CA GLN A 108 6.98 11.25 -7.86
C GLN A 108 6.68 12.74 -8.10
N THR A 109 6.50 13.13 -9.35
CA THR A 109 6.16 14.51 -9.72
C THR A 109 4.82 14.93 -9.14
N LEU A 110 3.81 14.06 -9.25
CA LEU A 110 2.46 14.31 -8.74
C LEU A 110 2.42 14.39 -7.20
N ILE A 111 3.17 13.52 -6.51
CA ILE A 111 3.30 13.56 -5.05
C ILE A 111 4.00 14.85 -4.60
N LYS A 112 5.15 15.18 -5.20
CA LYS A 112 5.92 16.40 -4.88
C LYS A 112 5.10 17.68 -5.13
N ALA A 113 4.25 17.67 -6.14
CA ALA A 113 3.33 18.77 -6.44
C ALA A 113 2.08 18.83 -5.55
N GLY A 114 1.85 17.81 -4.70
CA GLY A 114 0.64 17.68 -3.89
C GLY A 114 -0.63 17.34 -4.68
N ALA A 115 -0.49 16.93 -5.94
CA ALA A 115 -1.61 16.50 -6.78
C ALA A 115 -2.14 15.12 -6.36
N ILE A 116 -1.26 14.25 -5.89
CA ILE A 116 -1.58 12.96 -5.26
C ILE A 116 -1.06 13.00 -3.83
N LYS A 117 -1.94 12.75 -2.87
CA LYS A 117 -1.65 12.75 -1.43
C LYS A 117 -2.44 11.71 -0.65
N GLU A 118 -3.31 10.97 -1.31
CA GLU A 118 -4.14 9.93 -0.73
C GLU A 118 -3.61 8.56 -1.14
N PHE A 119 -3.77 7.59 -0.24
CA PHE A 119 -3.36 6.21 -0.44
C PHE A 119 -4.54 5.29 -0.23
N SER A 120 -4.49 4.12 -0.83
CA SER A 120 -5.51 3.09 -0.71
C SER A 120 -4.86 1.71 -0.76
N ILE A 121 -5.58 0.70 -0.31
CA ILE A 121 -5.13 -0.69 -0.28
C ILE A 121 -6.01 -1.59 -1.12
N GLY A 122 -5.39 -2.53 -1.83
CA GLY A 122 -6.06 -3.73 -2.31
C GLY A 122 -5.89 -4.85 -1.28
N TYR A 123 -6.97 -5.46 -0.85
CA TYR A 123 -6.93 -6.44 0.23
C TYR A 123 -7.96 -7.55 0.08
N PHE A 124 -7.74 -8.66 0.78
CA PHE A 124 -8.76 -9.68 1.05
C PHE A 124 -9.29 -9.48 2.47
N ALA A 125 -10.62 -9.49 2.61
CA ALA A 125 -11.27 -9.53 3.92
C ALA A 125 -11.29 -10.97 4.42
N ASP A 126 -10.36 -11.31 5.32
CA ASP A 126 -10.21 -12.67 5.84
C ASP A 126 -11.26 -12.97 6.91
N GLU A 127 -11.50 -12.01 7.80
CA GLU A 127 -12.53 -12.06 8.84
C GLU A 127 -13.29 -10.74 8.89
N TYR A 128 -14.60 -10.81 8.93
CA TYR A 128 -15.46 -9.63 9.02
C TYR A 128 -16.83 -9.98 9.58
N HIS A 129 -17.53 -8.97 10.10
CA HIS A 129 -18.93 -9.05 10.47
C HIS A 129 -19.67 -7.77 10.09
N PHE A 130 -21.01 -7.78 10.22
CA PHE A 130 -21.85 -6.62 9.93
C PHE A 130 -22.46 -6.06 11.21
N GLU A 131 -22.46 -4.73 11.31
CA GLU A 131 -23.11 -4.01 12.41
C GLU A 131 -24.09 -2.96 11.90
N LYS A 132 -25.21 -2.82 12.62
CA LYS A 132 -26.10 -1.65 12.47
C LYS A 132 -25.55 -0.51 13.29
N ARG A 133 -25.38 0.66 12.65
CA ARG A 133 -24.98 1.88 13.33
C ARG A 133 -25.96 3.00 13.09
N GLU A 134 -26.22 3.78 14.12
CA GLU A 134 -27.08 4.95 14.03
C GLU A 134 -26.53 5.95 13.00
N GLY A 135 -27.42 6.50 12.16
CA GLY A 135 -27.03 7.42 11.08
C GLY A 135 -26.68 6.76 9.75
N TYR A 136 -26.64 5.43 9.67
CA TYR A 136 -26.40 4.69 8.42
C TYR A 136 -27.63 3.90 8.01
N MET A 137 -27.99 3.98 6.71
CA MET A 137 -29.16 3.24 6.18
C MET A 137 -28.88 1.75 6.06
N ASN A 138 -27.65 1.38 5.73
CA ASN A 138 -27.21 -0.01 5.59
C ASN A 138 -26.35 -0.44 6.78
N GLU A 139 -26.22 -1.75 6.97
CA GLU A 139 -25.23 -2.31 7.88
C GLU A 139 -23.81 -1.96 7.40
N ILE A 140 -22.93 -1.66 8.34
CA ILE A 140 -21.52 -1.37 8.11
C ILE A 140 -20.76 -2.68 8.22
N ARG A 141 -19.83 -2.94 7.30
CA ARG A 141 -18.94 -4.10 7.38
C ARG A 141 -17.73 -3.74 8.24
N ILE A 142 -17.57 -4.47 9.32
CA ILE A 142 -16.41 -4.37 10.21
C ILE A 142 -15.39 -5.40 9.76
N LEU A 143 -14.21 -4.95 9.38
CA LEU A 143 -13.10 -5.79 8.94
C LEU A 143 -12.24 -6.13 10.15
N ASP A 144 -12.32 -7.39 10.60
CA ASP A 144 -11.63 -7.90 11.79
C ASP A 144 -10.24 -8.43 11.47
N ALA A 145 -10.03 -8.97 10.25
CA ALA A 145 -8.72 -9.34 9.73
C ALA A 145 -8.67 -9.16 8.22
N ILE A 146 -7.56 -8.62 7.71
CA ILE A 146 -7.32 -8.40 6.28
C ILE A 146 -5.93 -8.86 5.89
N THR A 147 -5.80 -9.35 4.65
CA THR A 147 -4.52 -9.59 3.97
C THR A 147 -4.36 -8.57 2.86
N ILE A 148 -3.35 -7.70 2.97
CA ILE A 148 -3.09 -6.64 2.00
C ILE A 148 -2.27 -7.19 0.83
N VAL A 149 -2.71 -6.89 -0.38
CA VAL A 149 -2.06 -7.31 -1.63
C VAL A 149 -1.16 -6.20 -2.18
N GLU A 150 -1.68 -4.96 -2.15
CA GLU A 150 -0.96 -3.79 -2.64
C GLU A 150 -1.37 -2.52 -1.87
N VAL A 151 -0.49 -1.54 -1.92
CA VAL A 151 -0.75 -0.16 -1.52
C VAL A 151 -0.52 0.74 -2.72
N SER A 152 -1.42 1.67 -2.96
CA SER A 152 -1.34 2.59 -4.09
C SER A 152 -1.53 4.04 -3.66
N PRO A 153 -0.68 4.99 -4.12
CA PRO A 153 -1.09 6.38 -4.25
C PRO A 153 -2.22 6.48 -5.27
N VAL A 154 -3.29 7.18 -4.89
CA VAL A 154 -4.51 7.29 -5.69
C VAL A 154 -4.99 8.74 -5.79
N THR A 155 -5.79 9.04 -6.81
CA THR A 155 -6.45 10.35 -6.93
C THR A 155 -7.48 10.58 -5.85
N ARG A 156 -8.16 9.51 -5.40
CA ARG A 156 -9.15 9.53 -4.33
C ARG A 156 -9.21 8.18 -3.64
N ALA A 157 -8.92 8.16 -2.36
CA ALA A 157 -8.98 6.96 -1.56
C ALA A 157 -10.42 6.62 -1.14
N ALA A 158 -10.68 5.35 -0.88
CA ALA A 158 -11.92 4.92 -0.22
C ALA A 158 -11.98 5.48 1.20
N ASN A 159 -10.85 5.53 1.90
CA ASN A 159 -10.71 6.11 3.23
C ASN A 159 -9.93 7.43 3.14
N ASP A 160 -10.60 8.57 3.39
CA ASP A 160 -10.05 9.92 3.30
C ASP A 160 -8.97 10.25 4.36
N LYS A 161 -8.74 9.35 5.31
CA LYS A 161 -7.70 9.45 6.33
C LYS A 161 -6.42 8.71 5.95
N ALA A 162 -6.45 7.91 4.88
CA ALA A 162 -5.26 7.24 4.33
C ALA A 162 -4.47 8.23 3.47
N VAL A 163 -3.52 8.94 4.07
CA VAL A 163 -2.84 10.09 3.47
C VAL A 163 -1.33 10.01 3.60
N LEU A 164 -0.65 10.74 2.72
CA LEU A 164 0.80 10.96 2.79
C LEU A 164 1.15 11.66 4.12
N ILE A 165 2.18 11.13 4.79
CA ILE A 165 2.74 11.70 6.03
C ILE A 165 3.98 12.53 5.69
N ASP A 166 4.90 11.98 4.89
CA ASP A 166 6.17 12.60 4.51
C ASP A 166 6.64 12.13 3.13
N ALA A 167 7.40 12.96 2.43
CA ALA A 167 8.05 12.61 1.18
C ALA A 167 9.41 13.32 1.08
N LYS A 168 10.47 12.53 0.93
CA LYS A 168 11.86 13.02 0.82
C LYS A 168 12.50 12.49 -0.44
N ALA A 169 13.05 13.39 -1.26
CA ALA A 169 13.92 13.02 -2.36
C ALA A 169 15.36 12.87 -1.84
N GLU A 170 16.10 11.89 -2.34
CA GLU A 170 17.53 11.90 -2.14
C GLU A 170 18.16 13.17 -2.70
N PRO A 171 19.20 13.74 -2.04
CA PRO A 171 19.95 14.85 -2.58
C PRO A 171 20.58 14.42 -3.90
N GLN A 172 20.31 15.13 -4.99
CA GLN A 172 21.10 14.96 -6.22
C GLN A 172 22.56 15.27 -5.88
N GLU A 173 23.44 14.28 -5.99
CA GLU A 173 24.88 14.58 -6.02
C GLU A 173 25.12 15.52 -7.22
N THR A 174 25.46 16.76 -6.94
CA THR A 174 25.93 17.71 -7.95
C THR A 174 27.27 17.17 -8.46
N ILE A 175 27.24 16.47 -9.59
CA ILE A 175 28.44 16.16 -10.33
C ILE A 175 28.99 17.52 -10.77
N ASN A 176 29.96 18.06 -10.03
CA ASN A 176 30.73 19.20 -10.50
C ASN A 176 31.49 18.74 -11.75
N PRO A 177 31.22 19.34 -12.93
CA PRO A 177 32.02 19.02 -14.09
C PRO A 177 33.47 19.43 -13.78
N ILE A 178 34.35 18.42 -13.84
CA ILE A 178 35.80 18.68 -13.77
C ILE A 178 36.14 19.52 -15.02
N ILE A 179 36.51 20.77 -14.77
CA ILE A 179 37.05 21.67 -15.79
C ILE A 179 38.46 21.24 -16.13
#